data_f5a5fa3348110fdafc3b9245d10deffe
#
_entry.id   f5a5fa3348110fdafc3b9245d10deffe
#
_cell.length_a   1.000
_cell.length_b   1.000
_cell.length_c   1.000
_cell.angle_alpha   90.00
_cell.angle_beta   90.00
_cell.angle_gamma   90.00
#
_symmetry.space_group_name_H-M   'P 1'
#
loop_
_entity.id
_entity.type
_entity.pdbx_description
1 polymer ?
#
loop_
_entity_poly.entity_id
_entity_poly.type
_entity_poly.pdbx_seq_one_letter_code
_entity_poly.pdbx_strand_id
1 'polypeptide(L)'
;MPQSSHGRAPVDHALTAAANRAWWDAEAEDYYEEHGSFLGDGDFVWGPEGWTEEELRVLGDLRGKVALEIGAGAGQCSRWVRSRGAHAVATDLSGRMLATGAEINARRPEDAVPLAQCDAVALPFADECVDIVFTAYGALPFVADSAGLLREAARVLRPGGRLAFSTTHPFRWALPDVPDAEGLTVTMSYFDRTPYVEVDEAGRVSYVEHHRTLGDRVREITAAGLRLVDVIEPEWPERNTEAWGGWSPLRGELMPGTAIYVATKP
;
A
#
# COMPACT_ATOMS: atom_id res chain seq x y z
N MET A 1 4.81 -17.84 19.87
CA MET A 1 5.27 -16.50 19.41
C MET A 1 5.48 -15.64 20.64
N PRO A 2 6.63 -14.93 20.79
CA PRO A 2 6.81 -14.00 21.88
C PRO A 2 5.76 -12.89 21.77
N GLN A 3 5.24 -12.42 22.90
CA GLN A 3 4.26 -11.35 22.94
C GLN A 3 4.95 -10.01 22.63
N SER A 4 4.86 -9.52 21.39
CA SER A 4 5.15 -8.13 21.09
C SER A 4 4.15 -7.26 21.86
N SER A 5 4.60 -6.24 22.55
CA SER A 5 3.70 -5.25 23.12
C SER A 5 3.44 -4.18 22.06
N HIS A 6 2.19 -3.73 21.96
CA HIS A 6 1.79 -2.71 21.00
C HIS A 6 1.18 -1.50 21.70
N GLY A 7 1.25 -0.36 21.05
CA GLY A 7 0.73 0.89 21.57
C GLY A 7 0.81 2.05 20.58
N ARG A 8 0.70 3.26 21.08
CA ARG A 8 0.86 4.49 20.29
C ARG A 8 1.99 5.33 20.85
N ALA A 9 2.93 5.71 19.99
CA ALA A 9 4.06 6.55 20.36
C ALA A 9 4.52 7.41 19.18
N PRO A 10 5.04 8.63 19.43
CA PRO A 10 5.69 9.45 18.41
C PRO A 10 6.93 8.73 17.86
N VAL A 11 7.02 8.62 16.55
CA VAL A 11 8.16 8.00 15.83
C VAL A 11 8.50 8.87 14.63
N ASP A 12 9.79 9.14 14.42
CA ASP A 12 10.26 9.89 13.27
C ASP A 12 10.40 9.01 12.02
N HIS A 13 10.71 9.64 10.88
CA HIS A 13 10.83 8.93 9.60
C HIS A 13 11.97 7.90 9.61
N ALA A 14 13.12 8.27 10.16
CA ALA A 14 14.30 7.39 10.12
C ALA A 14 14.05 6.09 10.92
N LEU A 15 13.46 6.21 12.11
CA LEU A 15 13.11 5.06 12.93
C LEU A 15 11.98 4.24 12.31
N THR A 16 10.95 4.90 11.76
CA THR A 16 9.87 4.21 10.99
C THR A 16 10.44 3.39 9.85
N ALA A 17 11.28 3.99 9.00
CA ALA A 17 11.86 3.31 7.84
C ALA A 17 12.76 2.14 8.25
N ALA A 18 13.58 2.32 9.30
CA ALA A 18 14.46 1.26 9.80
C ALA A 18 13.67 0.07 10.39
N ALA A 19 12.66 0.35 11.22
CA ALA A 19 11.82 -0.66 11.83
C ALA A 19 11.02 -1.44 10.78
N ASN A 20 10.32 -0.74 9.89
CA ASN A 20 9.50 -1.37 8.86
C ASN A 20 10.35 -2.14 7.83
N ARG A 21 11.54 -1.64 7.46
CA ARG A 21 12.47 -2.41 6.62
C ARG A 21 12.83 -3.73 7.30
N ALA A 22 13.25 -3.69 8.56
CA ALA A 22 13.67 -4.88 9.29
C ALA A 22 12.52 -5.88 9.44
N TRP A 23 11.31 -5.39 9.69
CA TRP A 23 10.11 -6.20 9.82
C TRP A 23 9.77 -6.89 8.49
N TRP A 24 9.64 -6.11 7.41
CA TRP A 24 9.32 -6.66 6.08
C TRP A 24 10.43 -7.56 5.51
N ASP A 25 11.69 -7.32 5.89
CA ASP A 25 12.79 -8.24 5.55
C ASP A 25 12.67 -9.57 6.31
N ALA A 26 12.20 -9.57 7.57
CA ALA A 26 12.00 -10.77 8.35
C ALA A 26 10.77 -11.58 7.91
N GLU A 27 9.66 -10.89 7.62
CA GLU A 27 8.37 -11.50 7.33
C GLU A 27 8.18 -11.88 5.85
N ALA A 28 9.15 -11.57 4.97
CA ALA A 28 8.96 -11.68 3.51
C ALA A 28 8.55 -13.09 3.04
N GLU A 29 9.11 -14.14 3.61
CA GLU A 29 8.80 -15.52 3.25
C GLU A 29 7.44 -15.94 3.82
N ASP A 30 7.23 -15.71 5.11
CA ASP A 30 5.99 -16.10 5.82
C ASP A 30 4.78 -15.34 5.25
N TYR A 31 4.93 -14.05 4.98
CA TYR A 31 3.88 -13.23 4.34
C TYR A 31 3.49 -13.76 2.97
N TYR A 32 4.47 -14.18 2.17
CA TYR A 32 4.21 -14.74 0.84
C TYR A 32 3.56 -16.14 0.93
N GLU A 33 3.98 -16.98 1.87
CA GLU A 33 3.36 -18.28 2.12
C GLU A 33 1.90 -18.15 2.56
N GLU A 34 1.59 -17.18 3.43
CA GLU A 34 0.24 -16.95 3.95
C GLU A 34 -0.69 -16.31 2.90
N HIS A 35 -0.21 -15.29 2.19
CA HIS A 35 -1.05 -14.44 1.36
C HIS A 35 -0.86 -14.64 -0.15
N GLY A 36 0.15 -15.39 -0.56
CA GLY A 36 0.47 -15.57 -1.98
C GLY A 36 -0.65 -16.18 -2.81
N SER A 37 -1.49 -17.06 -2.23
CA SER A 37 -2.66 -17.62 -2.91
C SER A 37 -3.75 -16.59 -3.21
N PHE A 38 -3.90 -15.56 -2.37
CA PHE A 38 -4.84 -14.46 -2.57
C PHE A 38 -4.26 -13.37 -3.48
N LEU A 39 -2.98 -13.03 -3.29
CA LEU A 39 -2.32 -11.96 -4.04
C LEU A 39 -1.92 -12.38 -5.45
N GLY A 40 -1.63 -13.67 -5.66
CA GLY A 40 -1.11 -14.21 -6.90
C GLY A 40 0.32 -13.76 -7.22
N ASP A 41 0.92 -14.37 -8.23
CA ASP A 41 2.26 -14.00 -8.73
C ASP A 41 2.24 -12.85 -9.73
N GLY A 42 1.10 -12.62 -10.38
CA GLY A 42 0.90 -11.61 -11.42
C GLY A 42 -0.55 -11.14 -11.50
N ASP A 43 -1.17 -10.97 -10.34
CA ASP A 43 -2.52 -10.44 -10.18
C ASP A 43 -2.48 -9.05 -9.55
N PHE A 44 -3.58 -8.31 -9.65
CA PHE A 44 -3.66 -6.98 -9.09
C PHE A 44 -4.94 -6.82 -8.27
N VAL A 45 -4.80 -6.88 -6.96
CA VAL A 45 -5.88 -6.69 -5.99
C VAL A 45 -5.65 -5.38 -5.24
N TRP A 46 -6.70 -4.56 -5.09
CA TRP A 46 -6.60 -3.25 -4.46
C TRP A 46 -6.70 -3.27 -2.93
N GLY A 47 -7.24 -4.32 -2.35
CA GLY A 47 -7.44 -4.41 -0.90
C GLY A 47 -8.06 -5.73 -0.47
N PRO A 48 -8.33 -5.90 0.84
CA PRO A 48 -8.84 -7.14 1.42
C PRO A 48 -10.22 -7.55 0.90
N GLU A 49 -10.99 -6.64 0.31
CA GLU A 49 -12.25 -6.94 -0.36
C GLU A 49 -12.07 -7.83 -1.58
N GLY A 50 -10.87 -7.87 -2.16
CA GLY A 50 -10.56 -8.70 -3.33
C GLY A 50 -11.00 -8.11 -4.67
N TRP A 51 -11.21 -6.79 -4.75
CA TRP A 51 -11.45 -6.12 -6.04
C TRP A 51 -10.15 -5.98 -6.83
N THR A 52 -10.21 -6.41 -8.08
CA THR A 52 -9.05 -6.39 -8.98
C THR A 52 -8.99 -5.11 -9.82
N GLU A 53 -7.81 -4.79 -10.36
CA GLU A 53 -7.68 -3.70 -11.33
C GLU A 53 -8.41 -4.01 -12.66
N GLU A 54 -8.55 -5.29 -13.03
CA GLU A 54 -9.35 -5.70 -14.17
C GLU A 54 -10.82 -5.24 -14.06
N GLU A 55 -11.38 -5.30 -12.84
CA GLU A 55 -12.75 -4.92 -12.53
C GLU A 55 -12.89 -3.41 -12.36
N LEU A 56 -12.04 -2.79 -11.55
CA LEU A 56 -12.16 -1.38 -11.16
C LEU A 56 -11.59 -0.40 -12.21
N ARG A 57 -10.59 -0.80 -12.97
CA ARG A 57 -9.94 -0.01 -14.03
C ARG A 57 -9.47 1.37 -13.57
N VAL A 58 -8.93 1.42 -12.37
CA VAL A 58 -8.50 2.65 -11.70
C VAL A 58 -7.32 3.30 -12.43
N LEU A 59 -6.40 2.49 -12.97
CA LEU A 59 -5.19 2.97 -13.66
C LEU A 59 -5.47 3.47 -15.09
N GLY A 60 -6.59 3.05 -15.69
CA GLY A 60 -6.96 3.42 -17.05
C GLY A 60 -6.20 2.63 -18.14
N ASP A 61 -5.92 3.25 -19.30
CA ASP A 61 -5.20 2.57 -20.39
C ASP A 61 -3.70 2.46 -20.08
N LEU A 62 -3.21 1.23 -20.00
CA LEU A 62 -1.84 0.88 -19.64
C LEU A 62 -0.90 0.72 -20.84
N ARG A 63 -1.44 0.57 -22.05
CA ARG A 63 -0.64 0.24 -23.24
C ARG A 63 0.38 1.31 -23.57
N GLY A 64 1.67 0.91 -23.61
CA GLY A 64 2.79 1.79 -23.90
C GLY A 64 3.09 2.83 -22.80
N LYS A 65 2.43 2.77 -21.65
CA LYS A 65 2.68 3.64 -20.50
C LYS A 65 3.89 3.19 -19.71
N VAL A 66 4.55 4.13 -19.06
CA VAL A 66 5.59 3.87 -18.04
C VAL A 66 4.91 3.96 -16.68
N ALA A 67 4.94 2.87 -15.91
CA ALA A 67 4.31 2.77 -14.61
C ALA A 67 5.32 2.48 -13.50
N LEU A 68 5.17 3.12 -12.37
CA LEU A 68 5.98 2.93 -11.17
C LEU A 68 5.10 2.47 -10.02
N GLU A 69 5.43 1.33 -9.43
CA GLU A 69 4.83 0.85 -8.18
C GLU A 69 5.72 1.21 -7.00
N ILE A 70 5.12 1.78 -5.94
CA ILE A 70 5.77 2.11 -4.68
C ILE A 70 5.26 1.15 -3.60
N GLY A 71 6.16 0.50 -2.85
CA GLY A 71 5.79 -0.51 -1.86
C GLY A 71 5.22 -1.76 -2.52
N ALA A 72 5.95 -2.27 -3.51
CA ALA A 72 5.49 -3.34 -4.41
C ALA A 72 5.54 -4.73 -3.78
N GLY A 73 6.18 -4.90 -2.62
CA GLY A 73 6.43 -6.21 -2.05
C GLY A 73 7.17 -7.12 -3.03
N ALA A 74 6.56 -8.24 -3.38
CA ALA A 74 7.10 -9.18 -4.37
C ALA A 74 6.80 -8.77 -5.84
N GLY A 75 6.10 -7.65 -6.10
CA GLY A 75 5.91 -7.05 -7.44
C GLY A 75 4.79 -7.66 -8.28
N GLN A 76 3.81 -8.34 -7.67
CA GLN A 76 2.71 -8.99 -8.39
C GLN A 76 1.87 -7.98 -9.20
N CYS A 77 1.52 -6.81 -8.62
CA CYS A 77 0.75 -5.80 -9.33
C CYS A 77 1.53 -5.20 -10.51
N SER A 78 2.84 -4.97 -10.36
CA SER A 78 3.71 -4.52 -11.46
C SER A 78 3.77 -5.54 -12.59
N ARG A 79 3.82 -6.87 -12.29
CA ARG A 79 3.77 -7.91 -13.32
C ARG A 79 2.43 -7.91 -14.05
N TRP A 80 1.33 -7.76 -13.31
CA TRP A 80 0.02 -7.60 -13.93
C TRP A 80 -0.02 -6.40 -14.88
N VAL A 81 0.43 -5.22 -14.42
CA VAL A 81 0.50 -3.99 -15.23
C VAL A 81 1.35 -4.19 -16.48
N ARG A 82 2.49 -4.88 -16.36
CA ARG A 82 3.33 -5.23 -17.51
C ARG A 82 2.61 -6.14 -18.49
N SER A 83 1.87 -7.16 -18.02
CA SER A 83 1.12 -8.07 -18.87
C SER A 83 0.04 -7.37 -19.71
N ARG A 84 -0.38 -6.17 -19.28
CA ARG A 84 -1.34 -5.28 -19.99
C ARG A 84 -0.66 -4.30 -20.96
N GLY A 85 0.65 -4.44 -21.18
CA GLY A 85 1.40 -3.68 -22.18
C GLY A 85 2.05 -2.39 -21.68
N ALA A 86 2.14 -2.18 -20.37
CA ALA A 86 2.93 -1.10 -19.79
C ALA A 86 4.40 -1.48 -19.61
N HIS A 87 5.26 -0.49 -19.43
CA HIS A 87 6.62 -0.61 -18.93
C HIS A 87 6.60 -0.36 -17.42
N ALA A 88 6.49 -1.43 -16.62
CA ALA A 88 6.38 -1.31 -15.17
C ALA A 88 7.75 -1.44 -14.49
N VAL A 89 7.94 -0.70 -13.39
CA VAL A 89 9.05 -0.82 -12.44
C VAL A 89 8.45 -0.96 -11.05
N ALA A 90 8.92 -1.96 -10.29
CA ALA A 90 8.50 -2.19 -8.90
C ALA A 90 9.56 -1.69 -7.92
N THR A 91 9.15 -0.93 -6.90
CA THR A 91 10.04 -0.45 -5.85
C THR A 91 9.53 -0.83 -4.47
N ASP A 92 10.44 -1.19 -3.59
CA ASP A 92 10.12 -1.49 -2.20
C ASP A 92 11.27 -1.08 -1.27
N LEU A 93 10.95 -0.89 0.01
CA LEU A 93 11.93 -0.63 1.05
C LEU A 93 12.67 -1.90 1.46
N SER A 94 11.99 -3.06 1.41
CA SER A 94 12.52 -4.37 1.79
C SER A 94 13.30 -5.02 0.65
N GLY A 95 14.57 -5.30 0.89
CA GLY A 95 15.41 -6.05 -0.04
C GLY A 95 14.99 -7.52 -0.14
N ARG A 96 14.44 -8.10 0.93
CA ARG A 96 13.98 -9.50 0.94
C ARG A 96 12.68 -9.66 0.13
N MET A 97 11.72 -8.75 0.25
CA MET A 97 10.53 -8.74 -0.61
C MET A 97 10.91 -8.68 -2.09
N LEU A 98 11.87 -7.82 -2.44
CA LEU A 98 12.37 -7.74 -3.82
C LEU A 98 13.13 -9.00 -4.26
N ALA A 99 13.82 -9.68 -3.34
CA ALA A 99 14.46 -10.96 -3.64
C ALA A 99 13.42 -12.04 -3.98
N THR A 100 12.33 -12.14 -3.21
CA THR A 100 11.17 -12.99 -3.54
C THR A 100 10.61 -12.60 -4.91
N GLY A 101 10.45 -11.30 -5.19
CA GLY A 101 10.03 -10.80 -6.50
C GLY A 101 10.96 -11.20 -7.64
N ALA A 102 12.27 -11.23 -7.42
CA ALA A 102 13.26 -11.67 -8.41
C ALA A 102 13.17 -13.18 -8.70
N GLU A 103 12.88 -14.00 -7.69
CA GLU A 103 12.62 -15.43 -7.87
C GLU A 103 11.34 -15.68 -8.67
N ILE A 104 10.28 -14.89 -8.43
CA ILE A 104 9.06 -14.97 -9.23
C ILE A 104 9.34 -14.54 -10.68
N ASN A 105 10.06 -13.43 -10.89
CA ASN A 105 10.49 -12.98 -12.23
C ASN A 105 11.25 -14.07 -12.99
N ALA A 106 12.10 -14.83 -12.32
CA ALA A 106 12.85 -15.92 -12.95
C ALA A 106 11.93 -17.07 -13.41
N ARG A 107 10.81 -17.29 -12.72
CA ARG A 107 9.79 -18.28 -13.13
C ARG A 107 8.80 -17.75 -14.16
N ARG A 108 8.71 -16.42 -14.32
CA ARG A 108 7.76 -15.70 -15.18
C ARG A 108 8.47 -14.69 -16.08
N PRO A 109 9.36 -15.12 -16.97
CA PRO A 109 10.16 -14.19 -17.79
C PRO A 109 9.32 -13.32 -18.74
N GLU A 110 8.09 -13.74 -19.09
CA GLU A 110 7.19 -13.04 -20.01
C GLU A 110 6.67 -11.72 -19.44
N ASP A 111 6.46 -11.67 -18.13
CA ASP A 111 5.97 -10.46 -17.42
C ASP A 111 6.93 -9.95 -16.34
N ALA A 112 8.17 -10.43 -16.33
CA ALA A 112 9.21 -10.00 -15.40
C ALA A 112 9.43 -8.47 -15.44
N VAL A 113 9.53 -7.85 -14.25
CA VAL A 113 9.68 -6.39 -14.11
C VAL A 113 11.00 -6.03 -13.43
N PRO A 114 11.62 -4.89 -13.78
CA PRO A 114 12.72 -4.32 -13.01
C PRO A 114 12.30 -4.07 -11.55
N LEU A 115 13.21 -4.40 -10.62
CA LEU A 115 13.02 -4.25 -9.18
C LEU A 115 14.07 -3.28 -8.65
N ALA A 116 13.69 -2.33 -7.80
CA ALA A 116 14.62 -1.37 -7.20
C ALA A 116 14.31 -1.14 -5.73
N GLN A 117 15.32 -1.27 -4.87
CA GLN A 117 15.18 -0.96 -3.46
C GLN A 117 15.35 0.54 -3.23
N CYS A 118 14.33 1.19 -2.66
CA CYS A 118 14.40 2.61 -2.30
C CYS A 118 13.40 2.95 -1.19
N ASP A 119 13.62 4.13 -0.58
CA ASP A 119 12.64 4.75 0.27
C ASP A 119 11.62 5.52 -0.58
N ALA A 120 10.35 5.40 -0.25
CA ALA A 120 9.25 6.06 -0.97
C ALA A 120 9.28 7.59 -0.93
N VAL A 121 10.00 8.18 0.04
CA VAL A 121 10.19 9.64 0.15
C VAL A 121 11.45 10.15 -0.55
N ALA A 122 12.21 9.26 -1.23
CA ALA A 122 13.44 9.58 -1.94
C ALA A 122 13.57 8.65 -3.16
N LEU A 123 12.70 8.79 -4.13
CA LEU A 123 12.67 7.95 -5.32
C LEU A 123 13.87 8.24 -6.25
N PRO A 124 14.66 7.22 -6.65
CA PRO A 124 15.85 7.38 -7.46
C PRO A 124 15.52 7.55 -8.97
N PHE A 125 14.48 8.29 -9.27
CA PHE A 125 14.01 8.52 -10.63
C PHE A 125 14.04 10.01 -10.97
N ALA A 126 14.21 10.32 -12.25
CA ALA A 126 14.16 11.69 -12.74
C ALA A 126 12.76 12.29 -12.62
N ASP A 127 12.68 13.62 -12.65
CA ASP A 127 11.41 14.33 -12.74
C ASP A 127 10.70 13.96 -14.04
N GLU A 128 9.37 13.89 -13.99
CA GLU A 128 8.51 13.73 -15.16
C GLU A 128 8.89 12.55 -16.09
N CYS A 129 9.27 11.42 -15.50
CA CYS A 129 9.72 10.25 -16.25
C CYS A 129 8.69 9.13 -16.37
N VAL A 130 7.58 9.15 -15.59
CA VAL A 130 6.54 8.11 -15.61
C VAL A 130 5.15 8.67 -15.92
N ASP A 131 4.28 7.85 -16.48
CA ASP A 131 2.90 8.20 -16.79
C ASP A 131 1.95 7.84 -15.66
N ILE A 132 2.28 6.80 -14.90
CA ILE A 132 1.44 6.25 -13.82
C ILE A 132 2.32 5.97 -12.61
N VAL A 133 1.89 6.40 -11.44
CA VAL A 133 2.42 5.96 -10.14
C VAL A 133 1.28 5.27 -9.40
N PHE A 134 1.54 4.12 -8.82
CA PHE A 134 0.55 3.44 -8.01
C PHE A 134 1.16 2.72 -6.80
N THR A 135 0.30 2.42 -5.82
CA THR A 135 0.59 1.52 -4.70
C THR A 135 -0.71 0.85 -4.25
N ALA A 136 -0.70 -0.47 -4.17
CA ALA A 136 -1.86 -1.26 -3.79
C ALA A 136 -1.71 -1.75 -2.36
N TYR A 137 -2.40 -1.11 -1.42
CA TYR A 137 -2.47 -1.44 0.01
C TYR A 137 -1.12 -1.40 0.77
N GLY A 138 -0.03 -1.03 0.06
CA GLY A 138 1.33 -0.89 0.61
C GLY A 138 1.66 0.55 1.02
N ALA A 139 2.91 0.85 1.08
CA ALA A 139 3.63 2.11 1.30
C ALA A 139 3.00 3.15 2.26
N LEU A 140 1.84 3.73 1.93
CA LEU A 140 1.30 4.92 2.63
C LEU A 140 1.15 4.78 4.15
N PRO A 141 0.64 3.67 4.70
CA PRO A 141 0.53 3.49 6.16
C PRO A 141 1.89 3.35 6.83
N PHE A 142 2.90 2.87 6.10
CA PHE A 142 4.22 2.53 6.63
C PHE A 142 5.25 3.66 6.52
N VAL A 143 4.83 4.84 6.05
CA VAL A 143 5.70 6.00 5.84
C VAL A 143 5.29 7.15 6.75
N ALA A 144 6.21 7.64 7.60
CA ALA A 144 5.95 8.76 8.50
C ALA A 144 5.63 10.06 7.74
N ASP A 145 6.40 10.38 6.69
CA ASP A 145 6.18 11.53 5.80
C ASP A 145 5.39 11.12 4.55
N SER A 146 4.11 10.75 4.72
CA SER A 146 3.25 10.44 3.58
C SER A 146 3.07 11.62 2.61
N ALA A 147 3.15 12.87 3.11
CA ALA A 147 3.17 14.05 2.25
C ALA A 147 4.45 14.10 1.39
N GLY A 148 5.60 13.65 1.91
CA GLY A 148 6.85 13.50 1.16
C GLY A 148 6.73 12.47 0.05
N LEU A 149 6.15 11.29 0.35
CA LEU A 149 5.87 10.27 -0.64
C LEU A 149 5.00 10.83 -1.79
N LEU A 150 3.94 11.55 -1.46
CA LEU A 150 3.04 12.15 -2.47
C LEU A 150 3.74 13.24 -3.30
N ARG A 151 4.65 14.03 -2.69
CA ARG A 151 5.51 14.98 -3.44
C ARG A 151 6.45 14.26 -4.41
N GLU A 152 7.07 13.16 -3.98
CA GLU A 152 7.93 12.35 -4.86
C GLU A 152 7.12 11.71 -6.00
N ALA A 153 5.94 11.14 -5.70
CA ALA A 153 5.04 10.64 -6.73
C ALA A 153 4.67 11.73 -7.75
N ALA A 154 4.33 12.94 -7.28
CA ALA A 154 4.04 14.07 -8.15
C ALA A 154 5.27 14.54 -8.96
N ARG A 155 6.47 14.49 -8.37
CA ARG A 155 7.72 14.88 -9.04
C ARG A 155 8.02 13.96 -10.22
N VAL A 156 7.94 12.64 -10.03
CA VAL A 156 8.26 11.67 -11.08
C VAL A 156 7.18 11.54 -12.15
N LEU A 157 5.93 11.89 -11.84
CA LEU A 157 4.83 11.90 -12.81
C LEU A 157 5.04 12.99 -13.87
N ARG A 158 4.78 12.65 -15.13
CA ARG A 158 4.63 13.61 -16.22
C ARG A 158 3.38 14.47 -16.04
N PRO A 159 3.31 15.69 -16.61
CA PRO A 159 2.05 16.41 -16.74
C PRO A 159 0.99 15.52 -17.40
N GLY A 160 -0.23 15.53 -16.90
CA GLY A 160 -1.30 14.61 -17.29
C GLY A 160 -1.18 13.20 -16.74
N GLY A 161 -0.11 12.88 -16.00
CA GLY A 161 0.11 11.57 -15.38
C GLY A 161 -0.87 11.29 -14.23
N ARG A 162 -1.06 10.00 -13.93
CA ARG A 162 -2.02 9.50 -12.95
C ARG A 162 -1.31 8.93 -11.73
N LEU A 163 -1.77 9.31 -10.55
CA LEU A 163 -1.51 8.63 -9.29
C LEU A 163 -2.75 7.85 -8.87
N ALA A 164 -2.58 6.59 -8.48
CA ALA A 164 -3.63 5.83 -7.81
C ALA A 164 -3.02 5.05 -6.63
N PHE A 165 -3.65 5.12 -5.47
CA PHE A 165 -3.20 4.34 -4.34
C PHE A 165 -4.37 3.87 -3.48
N SER A 166 -4.28 2.66 -2.97
CA SER A 166 -5.16 2.16 -1.94
C SER A 166 -4.47 2.10 -0.58
N THR A 167 -5.25 2.23 0.44
CA THR A 167 -4.81 2.10 1.84
C THR A 167 -5.95 1.61 2.70
N THR A 168 -5.67 1.03 3.85
CA THR A 168 -6.66 0.79 4.89
C THR A 168 -7.53 2.04 5.05
N HIS A 169 -8.86 1.85 5.00
CA HIS A 169 -9.78 2.98 5.13
C HIS A 169 -9.53 3.73 6.45
N PRO A 170 -9.41 5.07 6.44
CA PRO A 170 -9.06 5.84 7.63
C PRO A 170 -9.95 5.57 8.85
N PHE A 171 -11.21 5.18 8.64
CA PHE A 171 -12.15 4.90 9.72
C PHE A 171 -11.75 3.68 10.55
N ARG A 172 -11.01 2.71 9.99
CA ARG A 172 -10.47 1.54 10.70
C ARG A 172 -9.76 1.94 11.99
N TRP A 173 -9.06 3.09 12.01
CA TRP A 173 -8.28 3.56 13.15
C TRP A 173 -9.11 4.00 14.36
N ALA A 174 -10.41 4.08 14.22
CA ALA A 174 -11.36 4.30 15.32
C ALA A 174 -11.89 3.01 15.95
N LEU A 175 -11.53 1.84 15.38
CA LEU A 175 -12.09 0.54 15.70
C LEU A 175 -11.02 -0.44 16.17
N PRO A 176 -11.37 -1.47 16.96
CA PRO A 176 -10.48 -2.60 17.21
C PRO A 176 -10.13 -3.36 15.92
N ASP A 177 -8.95 -3.95 15.89
CA ASP A 177 -8.48 -4.74 14.76
C ASP A 177 -8.85 -6.21 14.90
N VAL A 178 -10.15 -6.48 14.93
CA VAL A 178 -10.73 -7.82 15.01
C VAL A 178 -11.86 -7.98 14.00
N PRO A 179 -12.00 -9.16 13.36
CA PRO A 179 -12.92 -9.36 12.23
C PRO A 179 -14.39 -9.56 12.62
N ASP A 180 -14.69 -9.67 13.89
CA ASP A 180 -16.04 -9.95 14.43
C ASP A 180 -16.81 -8.66 14.81
N ALA A 181 -17.96 -8.83 15.46
CA ALA A 181 -18.85 -7.72 15.87
C ALA A 181 -18.21 -6.73 16.86
N GLU A 182 -17.20 -7.15 17.62
CA GLU A 182 -16.43 -6.26 18.51
C GLU A 182 -15.68 -5.21 17.69
N GLY A 183 -15.18 -5.58 16.51
CA GLY A 183 -14.55 -4.69 15.54
C GLY A 183 -15.45 -3.58 14.96
N LEU A 184 -16.74 -3.57 15.26
CA LEU A 184 -17.70 -2.54 14.84
C LEU A 184 -17.93 -1.45 15.88
N THR A 185 -17.27 -1.55 17.04
CA THR A 185 -17.44 -0.59 18.14
C THR A 185 -16.35 0.47 18.08
N VAL A 186 -16.72 1.75 17.97
CA VAL A 186 -15.77 2.87 18.04
C VAL A 186 -15.16 2.94 19.44
N THR A 187 -13.88 2.68 19.57
CA THR A 187 -13.13 2.64 20.85
C THR A 187 -11.98 3.63 20.90
N MET A 188 -11.58 4.18 19.76
CA MET A 188 -10.46 5.12 19.66
C MET A 188 -10.87 6.38 18.91
N SER A 189 -10.10 7.46 19.12
CA SER A 189 -10.35 8.69 18.38
C SER A 189 -9.89 8.55 16.92
N TYR A 190 -10.79 8.77 15.99
CA TYR A 190 -10.48 8.91 14.56
C TYR A 190 -9.46 10.03 14.28
N PHE A 191 -9.35 11.01 15.17
CA PHE A 191 -8.47 12.16 15.03
C PHE A 191 -7.11 11.97 15.69
N ASP A 192 -6.87 10.84 16.35
CA ASP A 192 -5.55 10.53 16.91
C ASP A 192 -4.60 10.08 15.79
N ARG A 193 -3.60 10.89 15.51
CA ARG A 193 -2.56 10.66 14.49
C ARG A 193 -1.27 10.11 15.07
N THR A 194 -1.28 9.79 16.37
CA THR A 194 -0.11 9.15 16.99
C THR A 194 0.12 7.78 16.33
N PRO A 195 1.32 7.51 15.82
CA PRO A 195 1.61 6.23 15.17
C PRO A 195 1.29 5.02 16.04
N TYR A 196 0.77 3.98 15.43
CA TYR A 196 0.74 2.65 16.00
C TYR A 196 2.16 2.08 15.97
N VAL A 197 2.59 1.48 17.06
CA VAL A 197 3.95 0.98 17.24
C VAL A 197 3.91 -0.39 17.89
N GLU A 198 4.67 -1.33 17.35
CA GLU A 198 5.02 -2.57 18.03
C GLU A 198 6.46 -2.50 18.50
N VAL A 199 6.72 -3.14 19.62
CA VAL A 199 8.07 -3.27 20.16
C VAL A 199 8.43 -4.74 20.39
N ASP A 200 9.69 -5.07 20.15
CA ASP A 200 10.24 -6.40 20.39
C ASP A 200 10.45 -6.66 21.90
N GLU A 201 10.89 -7.86 22.25
CA GLU A 201 11.19 -8.25 23.64
C GLU A 201 12.25 -7.37 24.33
N ALA A 202 13.09 -6.69 23.55
CA ALA A 202 14.09 -5.76 24.07
C ALA A 202 13.56 -4.31 24.20
N GLY A 203 12.26 -4.08 23.88
CA GLY A 203 11.63 -2.77 23.92
C GLY A 203 12.02 -1.87 22.72
N ARG A 204 12.56 -2.43 21.65
CA ARG A 204 12.90 -1.67 20.43
C ARG A 204 11.70 -1.68 19.49
N VAL A 205 11.47 -0.53 18.83
CA VAL A 205 10.43 -0.42 17.79
C VAL A 205 10.71 -1.41 16.67
N SER A 206 9.76 -2.28 16.40
CA SER A 206 9.85 -3.35 15.39
C SER A 206 8.91 -3.13 14.20
N TYR A 207 7.76 -2.44 14.40
CA TYR A 207 6.79 -2.17 13.36
C TYR A 207 6.05 -0.86 13.62
N VAL A 208 5.73 -0.11 12.58
CA VAL A 208 5.08 1.20 12.70
C VAL A 208 4.04 1.42 11.61
N GLU A 209 2.84 1.85 11.99
CA GLU A 209 1.85 2.37 11.04
C GLU A 209 1.42 3.80 11.38
N HIS A 210 1.18 4.59 10.35
CA HIS A 210 0.79 5.99 10.44
C HIS A 210 -0.63 6.22 9.95
N HIS A 211 -1.48 6.69 10.85
CA HIS A 211 -2.83 7.11 10.51
C HIS A 211 -2.86 8.52 9.91
N ARG A 212 -3.71 8.69 8.91
CA ARG A 212 -4.16 9.99 8.37
C ARG A 212 -5.66 9.94 8.18
N THR A 213 -6.36 10.99 8.59
CA THR A 213 -7.80 11.09 8.30
C THR A 213 -8.04 11.22 6.79
N LEU A 214 -9.26 10.96 6.32
CA LEU A 214 -9.62 11.19 4.91
C LEU A 214 -9.30 12.64 4.49
N GLY A 215 -9.65 13.61 5.35
CA GLY A 215 -9.34 15.01 5.09
C GLY A 215 -7.85 15.33 5.05
N ASP A 216 -7.01 14.61 5.83
CA ASP A 216 -5.54 14.76 5.74
C ASP A 216 -5.05 14.26 4.38
N ARG A 217 -5.51 13.09 3.91
CA ARG A 217 -5.13 12.53 2.59
C ARG A 217 -5.48 13.48 1.45
N VAL A 218 -6.69 14.03 1.46
CA VAL A 218 -7.11 15.03 0.45
C VAL A 218 -6.18 16.26 0.46
N ARG A 219 -5.84 16.77 1.66
CA ARG A 219 -4.92 17.92 1.79
C ARG A 219 -3.50 17.58 1.34
N GLU A 220 -2.98 16.40 1.69
CA GLU A 220 -1.64 15.95 1.26
C GLU A 220 -1.55 15.81 -0.26
N ILE A 221 -2.56 15.23 -0.91
CA ILE A 221 -2.64 15.13 -2.37
C ILE A 221 -2.62 16.52 -3.01
N THR A 222 -3.47 17.43 -2.54
CA THR A 222 -3.55 18.81 -3.06
C THR A 222 -2.25 19.58 -2.82
N ALA A 223 -1.64 19.45 -1.65
CA ALA A 223 -0.38 20.11 -1.31
C ALA A 223 0.82 19.59 -2.14
N ALA A 224 0.75 18.35 -2.64
CA ALA A 224 1.73 17.80 -3.57
C ALA A 224 1.56 18.34 -5.02
N GLY A 225 0.59 19.23 -5.28
CA GLY A 225 0.31 19.76 -6.60
C GLY A 225 -0.53 18.83 -7.48
N LEU A 226 -1.11 17.80 -6.90
CA LEU A 226 -1.98 16.86 -7.60
C LEU A 226 -3.44 17.28 -7.49
N ARG A 227 -4.22 17.00 -8.52
CA ARG A 227 -5.67 17.19 -8.53
C ARG A 227 -6.35 15.86 -8.20
N LEU A 228 -7.03 15.80 -7.07
CA LEU A 228 -7.87 14.65 -6.73
C LEU A 228 -8.99 14.50 -7.77
N VAL A 229 -9.16 13.30 -8.29
CA VAL A 229 -10.17 12.95 -9.32
C VAL A 229 -11.29 12.13 -8.68
N ASP A 230 -10.93 11.17 -7.83
CA ASP A 230 -11.89 10.25 -7.22
C ASP A 230 -11.38 9.70 -5.88
N VAL A 231 -12.30 9.28 -5.03
CA VAL A 231 -12.07 8.45 -3.85
C VAL A 231 -13.05 7.29 -3.93
N ILE A 232 -12.56 6.09 -4.19
CA ILE A 232 -13.37 4.89 -4.32
C ILE A 232 -13.32 4.14 -2.97
N GLU A 233 -14.47 3.83 -2.44
CA GLU A 233 -14.68 3.02 -1.24
C GLU A 233 -15.34 1.71 -1.70
N PRO A 234 -14.56 0.63 -1.97
CA PRO A 234 -15.12 -0.60 -2.51
C PRO A 234 -16.04 -1.28 -1.49
N GLU A 235 -17.23 -1.69 -1.93
CA GLU A 235 -18.12 -2.52 -1.12
C GLU A 235 -17.56 -3.94 -1.01
N TRP A 236 -17.83 -4.63 0.09
CA TRP A 236 -17.42 -6.03 0.26
C TRP A 236 -18.24 -6.93 -0.66
N PRO A 237 -17.63 -7.65 -1.63
CA PRO A 237 -18.40 -8.45 -2.57
C PRO A 237 -18.83 -9.79 -1.95
N GLU A 238 -20.03 -10.27 -2.30
CA GLU A 238 -20.59 -11.54 -1.80
C GLU A 238 -19.66 -12.75 -2.05
N ARG A 239 -18.83 -12.70 -3.11
CA ARG A 239 -17.89 -13.77 -3.45
C ARG A 239 -16.71 -13.90 -2.47
N ASN A 240 -16.41 -12.86 -1.70
CA ASN A 240 -15.32 -12.88 -0.74
C ASN A 240 -15.84 -13.25 0.64
N THR A 241 -15.57 -14.48 1.04
CA THR A 241 -15.98 -15.06 2.34
C THR A 241 -14.85 -15.09 3.36
N GLU A 242 -13.65 -14.66 2.96
CA GLU A 242 -12.46 -14.73 3.77
C GLU A 242 -12.34 -13.56 4.74
N ALA A 243 -11.58 -13.77 5.81
CA ALA A 243 -11.16 -12.71 6.71
C ALA A 243 -9.70 -12.36 6.45
N TRP A 244 -9.37 -11.08 6.44
CA TRP A 244 -8.02 -10.57 6.30
C TRP A 244 -7.71 -9.60 7.44
N GLY A 245 -6.86 -10.03 8.38
CA GLY A 245 -6.61 -9.25 9.59
C GLY A 245 -7.91 -8.91 10.32
N GLY A 246 -8.15 -7.64 10.59
CA GLY A 246 -9.39 -7.17 11.19
C GLY A 246 -10.56 -7.04 10.20
N TRP A 247 -10.43 -7.41 8.93
CA TRP A 247 -11.50 -7.30 7.93
C TRP A 247 -12.18 -8.64 7.65
N SER A 248 -13.50 -8.60 7.44
CA SER A 248 -14.35 -9.77 7.20
C SER A 248 -15.60 -9.36 6.44
N PRO A 249 -16.38 -10.31 5.90
CA PRO A 249 -17.69 -10.03 5.33
C PRO A 249 -18.61 -9.26 6.28
N LEU A 250 -18.62 -9.62 7.57
CA LEU A 250 -19.43 -8.94 8.60
C LEU A 250 -19.11 -7.45 8.72
N ARG A 251 -17.85 -7.09 8.74
CA ARG A 251 -17.43 -5.68 8.83
C ARG A 251 -17.60 -4.97 7.50
N GLY A 252 -17.24 -5.66 6.42
CA GLY A 252 -17.29 -5.12 5.07
C GLY A 252 -18.70 -4.83 4.56
N GLU A 253 -19.74 -5.54 5.06
CA GLU A 253 -21.15 -5.22 4.80
C GLU A 253 -21.55 -3.85 5.36
N LEU A 254 -20.89 -3.38 6.41
CA LEU A 254 -21.28 -2.18 7.15
C LEU A 254 -20.38 -0.98 6.93
N MET A 255 -19.13 -1.21 6.49
CA MET A 255 -18.14 -0.15 6.33
C MET A 255 -17.02 -0.55 5.36
N PRO A 256 -16.42 0.41 4.64
CA PRO A 256 -15.33 0.11 3.72
C PRO A 256 -14.06 -0.30 4.47
N GLY A 257 -13.38 -1.34 3.99
CA GLY A 257 -12.06 -1.76 4.43
C GLY A 257 -10.94 -0.93 3.80
N THR A 258 -11.17 -0.51 2.57
CA THR A 258 -10.21 0.17 1.71
C THR A 258 -10.72 1.54 1.27
N ALA A 259 -9.81 2.50 1.16
CA ALA A 259 -10.02 3.73 0.39
C ALA A 259 -8.99 3.77 -0.75
N ILE A 260 -9.46 3.92 -1.99
CA ILE A 260 -8.63 4.08 -3.19
C ILE A 260 -8.71 5.53 -3.65
N TYR A 261 -7.58 6.21 -3.71
CA TYR A 261 -7.49 7.60 -4.14
C TYR A 261 -6.95 7.67 -5.56
N VAL A 262 -7.60 8.45 -6.39
CA VAL A 262 -7.18 8.70 -7.78
C VAL A 262 -6.90 10.18 -7.96
N ALA A 263 -5.71 10.51 -8.42
CA ALA A 263 -5.31 11.89 -8.67
C ALA A 263 -4.57 12.01 -10.01
N THR A 264 -4.48 13.23 -10.53
CA THR A 264 -3.73 13.54 -11.75
C THR A 264 -2.79 14.71 -11.51
N LYS A 265 -1.61 14.68 -12.12
CA LYS A 265 -0.73 15.83 -12.21
C LYS A 265 -1.27 16.77 -13.32
N PRO A 266 -1.58 18.05 -13.02
CA PRO A 266 -2.04 19.01 -14.01
C PRO A 266 -1.06 19.24 -15.16
#